data_8e56cc412eee65d32650447dd17cbad6
#
_entry.id   8e56cc412eee65d32650447dd17cbad6
#
_cell.length_a   1.000
_cell.length_b   1.000
_cell.length_c   1.000
_cell.angle_alpha   90.00
_cell.angle_beta   90.00
_cell.angle_gamma   90.00
#
_symmetry.space_group_name_H-M   'P 1'
#
loop_
_entity.id
_entity.type
_entity.pdbx_description
1 polymer ?
#
loop_
_entity_poly.entity_id
_entity_poly.type
_entity_poly.pdbx_seq_one_letter_code
_entity_poly.pdbx_strand_id
1 'polypeptide(L)'
;LALQVFLLRSPGAGPSWLVAVCALHLSATLAVLFSTRPPAPGQALGVQWLLTIGVDLAAFGVLQYFEQAGINYTPLFALPVLMAAILGSMTLALATAAVVTLYLLGEAAISAPLLSEVSTSRFLQSGLTGTGFFLVAILASQLAQRLAREEARARSSQAAARAQAQVNELIIESLSEGVLVVDRHGVVRNANPAAQGMPMGEAYPHAAKLLLSARSGWEELARLVDQTF
;
A
#
# COMPACT_ATOMS: atom_id res chain seq x y z
N LEU A 1 -15.48 -1.84 15.95
CA LEU A 1 -14.91 -1.86 17.32
C LEU A 1 -15.35 -0.63 18.13
N ALA A 2 -15.09 0.62 17.68
CA ALA A 2 -15.49 1.85 18.39
C ALA A 2 -17.00 1.93 18.62
N LEU A 3 -17.83 1.55 17.61
CA LEU A 3 -19.27 1.52 17.71
C LEU A 3 -19.76 0.45 18.71
N GLN A 4 -19.11 -0.70 18.75
CA GLN A 4 -19.42 -1.78 19.69
C GLN A 4 -19.08 -1.39 21.13
N VAL A 5 -17.94 -0.73 21.35
CA VAL A 5 -17.57 -0.20 22.67
C VAL A 5 -18.54 0.90 23.14
N PHE A 6 -19.06 1.71 22.20
CA PHE A 6 -20.08 2.73 22.49
C PHE A 6 -21.42 2.10 22.89
N LEU A 7 -21.86 1.06 22.19
CA LEU A 7 -23.10 0.31 22.52
C LEU A 7 -23.00 -0.43 23.87
N LEU A 8 -21.83 -0.89 24.25
CA LEU A 8 -21.55 -1.54 25.55
C LEU A 8 -21.60 -0.55 26.73
N ARG A 9 -21.48 0.75 26.48
CA ARG A 9 -21.53 1.80 27.49
C ARG A 9 -22.96 2.29 27.78
N SER A 10 -23.97 1.81 27.04
CA SER A 10 -25.39 2.10 27.33
C SER A 10 -25.85 1.30 28.54
N PRO A 11 -26.59 1.90 29.50
CA PRO A 11 -27.01 1.24 30.74
C PRO A 11 -28.20 0.30 30.55
N GLY A 12 -28.05 -0.63 29.64
CA GLY A 12 -28.97 -1.74 29.40
C GLY A 12 -28.10 -2.87 28.91
N ALA A 13 -27.60 -3.69 29.84
CA ALA A 13 -26.62 -4.75 29.65
C ALA A 13 -26.80 -5.50 28.32
N GLY A 14 -25.99 -5.15 27.31
CA GLY A 14 -25.79 -6.01 26.16
C GLY A 14 -25.30 -7.40 26.62
N PRO A 15 -25.63 -8.46 25.91
CA PRO A 15 -25.32 -9.81 26.35
C PRO A 15 -23.80 -9.96 26.55
N SER A 16 -23.39 -10.46 27.71
CA SER A 16 -21.99 -10.60 28.14
C SER A 16 -21.14 -11.42 27.17
N TRP A 17 -21.76 -12.31 26.38
CA TRP A 17 -21.07 -13.08 25.33
C TRP A 17 -20.56 -12.21 24.17
N LEU A 18 -21.23 -11.11 23.84
CA LEU A 18 -20.83 -10.19 22.78
C LEU A 18 -19.51 -9.48 23.14
N VAL A 19 -19.38 -9.10 24.41
CA VAL A 19 -18.12 -8.56 24.97
C VAL A 19 -17.01 -9.61 24.89
N ALA A 20 -17.32 -10.85 25.23
CA ALA A 20 -16.36 -11.95 25.20
C ALA A 20 -15.87 -12.22 23.76
N VAL A 21 -16.77 -12.26 22.76
CA VAL A 21 -16.39 -12.44 21.34
C VAL A 21 -15.53 -11.28 20.85
N CYS A 22 -15.90 -10.03 21.17
CA CYS A 22 -15.10 -8.85 20.78
C CYS A 22 -13.72 -8.86 21.47
N ALA A 23 -13.64 -9.22 22.73
CA ALA A 23 -12.38 -9.31 23.46
C ALA A 23 -11.49 -10.43 22.90
N LEU A 24 -12.08 -11.60 22.61
CA LEU A 24 -11.37 -12.73 21.99
C LEU A 24 -10.84 -12.36 20.60
N HIS A 25 -11.67 -11.73 19.76
CA HIS A 25 -11.27 -11.27 18.43
C HIS A 25 -10.14 -10.23 18.52
N LEU A 26 -10.26 -9.26 19.42
CA LEU A 26 -9.21 -8.26 19.64
C LEU A 26 -7.90 -8.91 20.11
N SER A 27 -7.97 -9.85 21.06
CA SER A 27 -6.79 -10.55 21.57
C SER A 27 -6.15 -11.42 20.49
N ALA A 28 -6.94 -12.11 19.66
CA ALA A 28 -6.46 -12.90 18.52
C ALA A 28 -5.77 -12.01 17.48
N THR A 29 -6.37 -10.87 17.13
CA THR A 29 -5.78 -9.91 16.19
C THR A 29 -4.47 -9.31 16.71
N LEU A 30 -4.42 -8.95 18.00
CA LEU A 30 -3.19 -8.49 18.65
C LEU A 30 -2.12 -9.59 18.70
N ALA A 31 -2.49 -10.82 19.03
CA ALA A 31 -1.57 -11.95 19.04
C ALA A 31 -0.96 -12.19 17.65
N VAL A 32 -1.77 -12.12 16.59
CA VAL A 32 -1.28 -12.19 15.21
C VAL A 32 -0.35 -11.01 14.91
N LEU A 33 -0.72 -9.78 15.26
CA LEU A 33 0.08 -8.59 15.01
C LEU A 33 1.47 -8.67 15.68
N PHE A 34 1.55 -9.17 16.92
CA PHE A 34 2.81 -9.30 17.64
C PHE A 34 3.62 -10.54 17.25
N SER A 35 2.95 -11.60 16.76
CA SER A 35 3.62 -12.86 16.37
C SER A 35 4.11 -12.84 14.92
N THR A 36 3.57 -11.97 14.08
CA THR A 36 3.90 -11.93 12.65
C THR A 36 4.91 -10.83 12.35
N ARG A 37 6.03 -11.20 11.75
CA ARG A 37 6.94 -10.23 11.12
C ARG A 37 6.30 -9.75 9.82
N PRO A 38 6.40 -8.45 9.48
CA PRO A 38 5.90 -7.97 8.20
C PRO A 38 6.56 -8.76 7.07
N PRO A 39 5.79 -9.35 6.14
CA PRO A 39 6.34 -10.10 5.03
C PRO A 39 7.18 -9.18 4.14
N ALA A 40 8.29 -9.70 3.61
CA ALA A 40 9.08 -8.98 2.64
C ALA A 40 8.23 -8.68 1.39
N PRO A 41 8.38 -7.51 0.75
CA PRO A 41 7.63 -7.15 -0.45
C PRO A 41 7.83 -8.21 -1.54
N GLY A 42 6.72 -8.81 -2.01
CA GLY A 42 6.73 -9.83 -3.06
C GLY A 42 6.65 -11.29 -2.58
N GLN A 43 6.59 -11.56 -1.28
CA GLN A 43 6.30 -12.90 -0.79
C GLN A 43 4.80 -13.21 -0.91
N ALA A 44 4.50 -14.38 -1.50
CA ALA A 44 3.15 -14.93 -1.51
C ALA A 44 2.65 -15.08 -0.06
N LEU A 45 1.35 -14.83 0.14
CA LEU A 45 0.70 -14.94 1.44
C LEU A 45 1.06 -16.25 2.14
N GLY A 46 1.80 -16.15 3.21
CA GLY A 46 2.05 -17.27 4.10
C GLY A 46 0.77 -17.69 4.82
N VAL A 47 0.80 -18.86 5.44
CA VAL A 47 -0.28 -19.42 6.28
C VAL A 47 -0.82 -18.41 7.30
N GLN A 48 -0.02 -17.45 7.72
CA GLN A 48 -0.36 -16.40 8.67
C GLN A 48 -1.54 -15.52 8.21
N TRP A 49 -1.59 -15.12 6.94
CA TRP A 49 -2.68 -14.30 6.39
C TRP A 49 -3.98 -15.09 6.26
N LEU A 50 -3.86 -16.40 5.93
CA LEU A 50 -5.00 -17.30 5.90
C LEU A 50 -5.63 -17.45 7.29
N LEU A 51 -4.80 -17.53 8.34
CA LEU A 51 -5.26 -17.56 9.72
C LEU A 51 -5.96 -16.24 10.11
N THR A 52 -5.43 -15.09 9.73
CA THR A 52 -6.06 -13.78 10.04
C THR A 52 -7.44 -13.68 9.40
N ILE A 53 -7.54 -13.98 8.11
CA ILE A 53 -8.82 -13.98 7.37
C ILE A 53 -9.78 -15.00 7.98
N GLY A 54 -9.29 -16.18 8.37
CA GLY A 54 -10.08 -17.22 9.00
C GLY A 54 -10.62 -16.80 10.38
N VAL A 55 -9.83 -16.13 11.19
CA VAL A 55 -10.25 -15.59 12.51
C VAL A 55 -11.33 -14.53 12.33
N ASP A 56 -11.18 -13.63 11.34
CA ASP A 56 -12.19 -12.60 11.05
C ASP A 56 -13.50 -13.23 10.58
N LEU A 57 -13.43 -14.21 9.66
CA LEU A 57 -14.62 -14.95 9.19
C LEU A 57 -15.33 -15.68 10.33
N ALA A 58 -14.58 -16.34 11.20
CA ALA A 58 -15.13 -17.06 12.36
C ALA A 58 -15.80 -16.09 13.35
N ALA A 59 -15.14 -14.96 13.67
CA ALA A 59 -15.67 -13.97 14.59
C ALA A 59 -16.96 -13.33 14.05
N PHE A 60 -16.96 -12.93 12.77
CA PHE A 60 -18.16 -12.34 12.14
C PHE A 60 -19.28 -13.36 11.94
N GLY A 61 -18.93 -14.62 11.63
CA GLY A 61 -19.88 -15.72 11.56
C GLY A 61 -20.57 -15.97 12.89
N VAL A 62 -19.82 -16.00 13.99
CA VAL A 62 -20.39 -16.12 15.35
C VAL A 62 -21.29 -14.91 15.66
N LEU A 63 -20.86 -13.70 15.38
CA LEU A 63 -21.66 -12.49 15.60
C LEU A 63 -22.98 -12.53 14.80
N GLN A 64 -22.93 -12.96 13.55
CA GLN A 64 -24.09 -13.09 12.68
C GLN A 64 -25.05 -14.18 13.17
N TYR A 65 -24.53 -15.35 13.59
CA TYR A 65 -25.34 -16.47 14.09
C TYR A 65 -26.13 -16.11 15.36
N PHE A 66 -25.51 -15.37 16.28
CA PHE A 66 -26.14 -14.92 17.52
C PHE A 66 -26.85 -13.56 17.38
N GLU A 67 -27.25 -13.17 16.17
CA GLU A 67 -28.02 -11.95 15.95
C GLU A 67 -29.27 -11.92 16.81
N GLN A 68 -29.27 -11.12 17.87
CA GLN A 68 -30.39 -10.99 18.80
C GLN A 68 -30.83 -9.55 18.78
N ALA A 69 -31.00 -8.77 18.06
CA ALA A 69 -31.51 -7.39 18.18
C ALA A 69 -31.82 -6.72 16.82
N GLY A 70 -31.91 -7.49 15.72
CA GLY A 70 -32.17 -6.93 14.40
C GLY A 70 -30.97 -6.13 13.83
N ILE A 71 -29.77 -6.32 14.40
CA ILE A 71 -28.53 -5.72 13.89
C ILE A 71 -27.96 -6.64 12.82
N ASN A 72 -27.92 -6.16 11.59
CA ASN A 72 -27.34 -6.90 10.47
C ASN A 72 -25.81 -6.77 10.46
N TYR A 73 -25.09 -7.87 10.74
CA TYR A 73 -23.63 -7.93 10.71
C TYR A 73 -23.05 -8.33 9.35
N THR A 74 -23.89 -8.66 8.37
CA THR A 74 -23.48 -9.07 7.01
C THR A 74 -22.45 -8.10 6.37
N PRO A 75 -22.54 -6.76 6.51
CA PRO A 75 -21.54 -5.86 5.93
C PRO A 75 -20.11 -6.06 6.47
N LEU A 76 -19.96 -6.62 7.67
CA LEU A 76 -18.62 -6.87 8.24
C LEU A 76 -17.82 -7.90 7.43
N PHE A 77 -18.50 -8.82 6.74
CA PHE A 77 -17.83 -9.80 5.87
C PHE A 77 -17.11 -9.16 4.68
N ALA A 78 -17.41 -7.90 4.35
CA ALA A 78 -16.66 -7.17 3.34
C ALA A 78 -15.19 -6.98 3.75
N LEU A 79 -14.87 -6.87 5.05
CA LEU A 79 -13.51 -6.66 5.54
C LEU A 79 -12.57 -7.83 5.20
N PRO A 80 -12.86 -9.10 5.59
CA PRO A 80 -12.01 -10.23 5.23
C PRO A 80 -11.94 -10.45 3.71
N VAL A 81 -13.01 -10.17 2.95
CA VAL A 81 -12.97 -10.24 1.49
C VAL A 81 -12.02 -9.19 0.90
N LEU A 82 -12.08 -7.95 1.37
CA LEU A 82 -11.17 -6.87 0.97
C LEU A 82 -9.73 -7.16 1.37
N MET A 83 -9.51 -7.66 2.60
CA MET A 83 -8.18 -8.06 3.06
C MET A 83 -7.58 -9.15 2.15
N ALA A 84 -8.38 -10.18 1.82
CA ALA A 84 -7.97 -11.22 0.89
C ALA A 84 -7.66 -10.68 -0.52
N ALA A 85 -8.43 -9.67 -0.97
CA ALA A 85 -8.26 -9.06 -2.29
C ALA A 85 -7.03 -8.16 -2.40
N ILE A 86 -6.71 -7.41 -1.34
CA ILE A 86 -5.61 -6.44 -1.32
C ILE A 86 -4.27 -7.13 -1.02
N LEU A 87 -4.26 -8.00 -0.02
CA LEU A 87 -3.03 -8.64 0.46
C LEU A 87 -2.76 -9.99 -0.20
N GLY A 88 -3.79 -10.60 -0.79
CA GLY A 88 -3.75 -11.92 -1.36
C GLY A 88 -3.70 -12.01 -2.87
N SER A 89 -3.97 -13.21 -3.33
CA SER A 89 -4.21 -13.49 -4.74
C SER A 89 -5.70 -13.35 -5.07
N MET A 90 -6.01 -13.16 -6.35
CA MET A 90 -7.40 -13.15 -6.82
C MET A 90 -8.14 -14.45 -6.46
N THR A 91 -7.43 -15.58 -6.49
CA THR A 91 -8.00 -16.89 -6.09
C THR A 91 -8.38 -16.92 -4.62
N LEU A 92 -7.55 -16.35 -3.74
CA LEU A 92 -7.86 -16.26 -2.31
C LEU A 92 -9.06 -15.34 -2.05
N ALA A 93 -9.13 -14.20 -2.73
CA ALA A 93 -10.26 -13.27 -2.61
C ALA A 93 -11.58 -13.92 -3.04
N LEU A 94 -11.57 -14.63 -4.17
CA LEU A 94 -12.74 -15.35 -4.66
C LEU A 94 -13.13 -16.51 -3.73
N ALA A 95 -12.15 -17.25 -3.21
CA ALA A 95 -12.40 -18.31 -2.24
C ALA A 95 -13.01 -17.77 -0.95
N THR A 96 -12.51 -16.63 -0.45
CA THR A 96 -13.09 -15.95 0.73
C THR A 96 -14.52 -15.49 0.46
N ALA A 97 -14.78 -14.88 -0.69
CA ALA A 97 -16.14 -14.48 -1.10
C ALA A 97 -17.08 -15.70 -1.22
N ALA A 98 -16.58 -16.82 -1.75
CA ALA A 98 -17.36 -18.07 -1.83
C ALA A 98 -17.69 -18.62 -0.44
N VAL A 99 -16.74 -18.67 0.49
CA VAL A 99 -16.98 -19.12 1.87
C VAL A 99 -18.04 -18.24 2.55
N VAL A 100 -17.94 -16.91 2.42
CA VAL A 100 -18.93 -15.97 2.97
C VAL A 100 -20.31 -16.21 2.36
N THR A 101 -20.38 -16.35 1.04
CA THR A 101 -21.65 -16.58 0.33
C THR A 101 -22.30 -17.89 0.76
N LEU A 102 -21.50 -18.97 0.86
CA LEU A 102 -21.98 -20.26 1.32
C LEU A 102 -22.45 -20.20 2.78
N TYR A 103 -21.74 -19.46 3.63
CA TYR A 103 -22.16 -19.24 5.01
C TYR A 103 -23.54 -18.53 5.07
N LEU A 104 -23.73 -17.44 4.34
CA LEU A 104 -25.00 -16.69 4.32
C LEU A 104 -26.15 -17.51 3.74
N LEU A 105 -25.90 -18.29 2.69
CA LEU A 105 -26.90 -19.21 2.13
C LEU A 105 -27.23 -20.34 3.10
N GLY A 106 -26.24 -20.89 3.80
CA GLY A 106 -26.42 -21.90 4.84
C GLY A 106 -27.26 -21.38 6.00
N GLU A 107 -26.97 -20.16 6.47
CA GLU A 107 -27.77 -19.49 7.50
C GLU A 107 -29.23 -19.30 7.04
N ALA A 108 -29.44 -18.83 5.80
CA ALA A 108 -30.77 -18.69 5.24
C ALA A 108 -31.52 -20.03 5.15
N ALA A 109 -30.81 -21.13 4.84
CA ALA A 109 -31.40 -22.47 4.78
C ALA A 109 -31.79 -23.02 6.15
N ILE A 110 -31.01 -22.76 7.19
CA ILE A 110 -31.26 -23.25 8.55
C ILE A 110 -32.34 -22.41 9.24
N SER A 111 -32.38 -21.12 9.01
CA SER A 111 -33.26 -20.17 9.71
C SER A 111 -34.66 -20.09 9.16
N ALA A 112 -34.96 -20.66 8.00
CA ALA A 112 -36.25 -20.53 7.33
C ALA A 112 -37.01 -21.86 7.31
N PRO A 113 -38.35 -21.86 7.68
CA PRO A 113 -39.23 -23.00 7.42
C PRO A 113 -39.31 -23.20 5.89
N LEU A 114 -39.13 -24.42 5.44
CA LEU A 114 -38.88 -24.83 4.04
C LEU A 114 -39.96 -24.40 3.00
N LEU A 115 -41.05 -23.78 3.38
CA LEU A 115 -42.21 -23.47 2.50
C LEU A 115 -42.82 -22.06 2.73
N SER A 116 -42.07 -21.10 3.29
CA SER A 116 -42.62 -19.74 3.51
C SER A 116 -42.04 -18.72 2.50
N GLU A 117 -42.84 -17.70 2.15
CA GLU A 117 -42.39 -16.56 1.31
C GLU A 117 -41.18 -15.84 1.93
N VAL A 118 -41.05 -15.87 3.27
CA VAL A 118 -39.93 -15.33 4.02
C VAL A 118 -38.64 -16.07 3.71
N SER A 119 -38.66 -17.38 3.43
CA SER A 119 -37.51 -18.16 3.05
C SER A 119 -36.93 -17.71 1.69
N THR A 120 -37.84 -17.52 0.72
CA THR A 120 -37.46 -17.10 -0.64
C THR A 120 -36.75 -15.72 -0.62
N SER A 121 -37.28 -14.77 0.13
CA SER A 121 -36.68 -13.42 0.23
C SER A 121 -35.29 -13.46 0.88
N ARG A 122 -35.10 -14.27 1.93
CA ARG A 122 -33.78 -14.44 2.59
C ARG A 122 -32.75 -15.08 1.67
N PHE A 123 -33.12 -16.13 0.92
CA PHE A 123 -32.25 -16.74 -0.07
C PHE A 123 -31.86 -15.76 -1.17
N LEU A 124 -32.80 -14.98 -1.68
CA LEU A 124 -32.54 -13.97 -2.68
C LEU A 124 -31.59 -12.89 -2.15
N GLN A 125 -31.81 -12.41 -0.93
CA GLN A 125 -30.96 -11.43 -0.29
C GLN A 125 -29.54 -11.96 -0.07
N SER A 126 -29.39 -13.19 0.44
CA SER A 126 -28.09 -13.83 0.64
C SER A 126 -27.35 -14.04 -0.67
N GLY A 127 -28.04 -14.49 -1.72
CA GLY A 127 -27.48 -14.67 -3.06
C GLY A 127 -27.03 -13.34 -3.68
N LEU A 128 -27.84 -12.29 -3.57
CA LEU A 128 -27.51 -10.96 -4.07
C LEU A 128 -26.31 -10.36 -3.32
N THR A 129 -26.30 -10.50 -1.99
CA THR A 129 -25.18 -10.05 -1.15
C THR A 129 -23.89 -10.81 -1.50
N GLY A 130 -23.98 -12.13 -1.66
CA GLY A 130 -22.86 -12.96 -2.10
C GLY A 130 -22.33 -12.53 -3.46
N THR A 131 -23.20 -12.26 -4.42
CA THR A 131 -22.80 -11.71 -5.73
C THR A 131 -22.07 -10.38 -5.57
N GLY A 132 -22.54 -9.52 -4.67
CA GLY A 132 -21.84 -8.27 -4.33
C GLY A 132 -20.43 -8.50 -3.78
N PHE A 133 -20.22 -9.49 -2.92
CA PHE A 133 -18.89 -9.84 -2.42
C PHE A 133 -17.95 -10.36 -3.51
N PHE A 134 -18.45 -11.14 -4.46
CA PHE A 134 -17.64 -11.54 -5.63
C PHE A 134 -17.22 -10.33 -6.47
N LEU A 135 -18.16 -9.41 -6.72
CA LEU A 135 -17.86 -8.19 -7.47
C LEU A 135 -16.79 -7.34 -6.75
N VAL A 136 -16.94 -7.15 -5.44
CA VAL A 136 -15.96 -6.43 -4.62
C VAL A 136 -14.61 -7.14 -4.64
N ALA A 137 -14.57 -8.46 -4.50
CA ALA A 137 -13.35 -9.24 -4.55
C ALA A 137 -12.60 -9.06 -5.89
N ILE A 138 -13.31 -9.11 -7.01
CA ILE A 138 -12.73 -8.93 -8.35
C ILE A 138 -12.20 -7.50 -8.52
N LEU A 139 -13.03 -6.50 -8.24
CA LEU A 139 -12.65 -5.09 -8.42
C LEU A 139 -11.48 -4.70 -7.51
N ALA A 140 -11.53 -5.08 -6.23
CA ALA A 140 -10.47 -4.79 -5.29
C ALA A 140 -9.15 -5.47 -5.67
N SER A 141 -9.20 -6.75 -6.09
CA SER A 141 -8.01 -7.48 -6.57
C SER A 141 -7.41 -6.84 -7.81
N GLN A 142 -8.23 -6.42 -8.77
CA GLN A 142 -7.75 -5.74 -9.98
C GLN A 142 -7.11 -4.40 -9.65
N LEU A 143 -7.73 -3.63 -8.76
CA LEU A 143 -7.19 -2.33 -8.34
C LEU A 143 -5.87 -2.50 -7.59
N ALA A 144 -5.79 -3.43 -6.64
CA ALA A 144 -4.58 -3.74 -5.90
C ALA A 144 -3.43 -4.16 -6.83
N GLN A 145 -3.71 -5.03 -7.82
CA GLN A 145 -2.72 -5.43 -8.81
C GLN A 145 -2.27 -4.27 -9.71
N ARG A 146 -3.17 -3.39 -10.10
CA ARG A 146 -2.82 -2.19 -10.88
C ARG A 146 -1.89 -1.29 -10.10
N LEU A 147 -2.26 -0.95 -8.85
CA LEU A 147 -1.43 -0.11 -7.98
C LEU A 147 -0.04 -0.72 -7.77
N ALA A 148 0.04 -2.01 -7.49
CA ALA A 148 1.32 -2.70 -7.33
C ALA A 148 2.20 -2.63 -8.60
N ARG A 149 1.59 -2.77 -9.78
CA ARG A 149 2.32 -2.64 -11.06
C ARG A 149 2.81 -1.21 -11.31
N GLU A 150 1.98 -0.20 -11.05
CA GLU A 150 2.36 1.21 -11.20
C GLU A 150 3.50 1.58 -10.24
N GLU A 151 3.43 1.11 -9.00
CA GLU A 151 4.48 1.32 -8.01
C GLU A 151 5.80 0.65 -8.42
N ALA A 152 5.74 -0.59 -8.93
CA ALA A 152 6.91 -1.30 -9.45
C ALA A 152 7.54 -0.55 -10.65
N ARG A 153 6.72 -0.05 -11.57
CA ARG A 153 7.19 0.75 -12.71
C ARG A 153 7.84 2.06 -12.26
N ALA A 154 7.23 2.76 -11.33
CA ALA A 154 7.78 4.00 -10.78
C ALA A 154 9.15 3.76 -10.13
N ARG A 155 9.27 2.71 -9.33
CA ARG A 155 10.55 2.32 -8.70
C ARG A 155 11.62 1.95 -9.73
N SER A 156 11.27 1.18 -10.77
CA SER A 156 12.23 0.82 -11.83
C SER A 156 12.68 2.03 -12.63
N SER A 157 11.77 2.96 -12.97
CA SER A 157 12.10 4.20 -13.66
C SER A 157 13.04 5.09 -12.82
N GLN A 158 12.76 5.21 -11.51
CA GLN A 158 13.65 5.94 -10.60
C GLN A 158 15.03 5.30 -10.50
N ALA A 159 15.12 3.96 -10.43
CA ALA A 159 16.39 3.25 -10.38
C ALA A 159 17.18 3.46 -11.67
N ALA A 160 16.52 3.39 -12.84
CA ALA A 160 17.15 3.66 -14.13
C ALA A 160 17.67 5.10 -14.24
N ALA A 161 16.87 6.08 -13.81
CA ALA A 161 17.28 7.48 -13.81
C ALA A 161 18.50 7.75 -12.89
N ARG A 162 18.53 7.11 -11.72
CA ARG A 162 19.69 7.21 -10.81
C ARG A 162 20.93 6.55 -11.42
N ALA A 163 20.79 5.37 -12.00
CA ALA A 163 21.90 4.69 -12.68
C ALA A 163 22.45 5.54 -13.84
N GLN A 164 21.56 6.14 -14.65
CA GLN A 164 21.98 7.03 -15.73
C GLN A 164 22.72 8.28 -15.21
N ALA A 165 22.25 8.88 -14.12
CA ALA A 165 22.90 10.02 -13.49
C ALA A 165 24.31 9.63 -12.98
N GLN A 166 24.45 8.47 -12.34
CA GLN A 166 25.75 7.96 -11.87
C GLN A 166 26.72 7.70 -13.02
N VAL A 167 26.24 7.08 -14.12
CA VAL A 167 27.08 6.86 -15.31
C VAL A 167 27.56 8.18 -15.89
N ASN A 168 26.66 9.17 -16.03
CA ASN A 168 27.03 10.49 -16.53
C ASN A 168 28.07 11.19 -15.63
N GLU A 169 27.92 11.07 -14.31
CA GLU A 169 28.86 11.61 -13.34
C GLU A 169 30.25 10.95 -13.47
N LEU A 170 30.30 9.60 -13.54
CA LEU A 170 31.52 8.86 -13.74
C LEU A 170 32.23 9.20 -15.05
N ILE A 171 31.45 9.40 -16.14
CA ILE A 171 32.02 9.83 -17.43
C ILE A 171 32.66 11.20 -17.28
N ILE A 172 31.93 12.17 -16.69
CA ILE A 172 32.46 13.53 -16.48
C ILE A 172 33.68 13.51 -15.59
N GLU A 173 33.72 12.71 -14.52
CA GLU A 173 34.83 12.56 -13.63
C GLU A 173 36.07 11.90 -14.30
N SER A 174 35.84 10.97 -15.22
CA SER A 174 36.92 10.25 -15.93
C SER A 174 37.50 11.01 -17.12
N LEU A 175 36.91 12.13 -17.54
CA LEU A 175 37.44 12.93 -18.61
C LEU A 175 38.77 13.58 -18.19
N SER A 176 39.81 13.45 -19.06
CA SER A 176 41.09 14.12 -18.90
C SER A 176 41.04 15.62 -19.21
N GLU A 177 39.98 16.05 -19.86
CA GLU A 177 39.71 17.46 -20.18
C GLU A 177 38.91 18.11 -19.04
N GLY A 178 39.26 19.36 -18.71
CA GLY A 178 38.50 20.14 -17.71
C GLY A 178 37.10 20.50 -18.21
N VAL A 179 36.07 19.99 -17.52
CA VAL A 179 34.66 20.29 -17.80
C VAL A 179 34.12 21.16 -16.69
N LEU A 180 33.53 22.30 -17.07
CA LEU A 180 32.89 23.24 -16.17
C LEU A 180 31.41 23.39 -16.58
N VAL A 181 30.49 23.24 -15.62
CA VAL A 181 29.09 23.54 -15.80
C VAL A 181 28.79 24.89 -15.16
N VAL A 182 28.36 25.84 -15.96
CA VAL A 182 28.06 27.21 -15.53
C VAL A 182 26.58 27.53 -15.76
N ASP A 183 26.01 28.35 -14.89
CA ASP A 183 24.66 28.88 -15.12
C ASP A 183 24.71 30.17 -15.97
N ARG A 184 23.52 30.66 -16.34
CA ARG A 184 23.36 31.91 -17.13
C ARG A 184 23.95 33.17 -16.47
N HIS A 185 24.33 33.11 -15.22
CA HIS A 185 24.93 34.20 -14.46
C HIS A 185 26.46 34.03 -14.33
N GLY A 186 27.05 33.07 -15.08
CA GLY A 186 28.47 32.79 -15.01
C GLY A 186 28.92 32.12 -13.71
N VAL A 187 27.99 31.57 -12.92
CA VAL A 187 28.32 30.88 -11.69
C VAL A 187 28.65 29.43 -12.00
N VAL A 188 29.81 28.97 -11.60
CA VAL A 188 30.21 27.56 -11.73
C VAL A 188 29.40 26.70 -10.79
N ARG A 189 28.62 25.77 -11.37
CA ARG A 189 27.74 24.84 -10.66
C ARG A 189 28.41 23.50 -10.40
N ASN A 190 29.25 23.07 -11.35
CA ASN A 190 30.00 21.82 -11.23
C ASN A 190 31.30 21.90 -12.01
N ALA A 191 32.31 21.17 -11.56
CA ALA A 191 33.64 21.07 -12.19
C ALA A 191 34.17 19.64 -11.99
N ASN A 192 34.67 19.02 -13.06
CA ASN A 192 35.30 17.71 -12.96
C ASN A 192 36.69 17.80 -12.33
N PRO A 193 37.29 16.67 -11.85
CA PRO A 193 38.63 16.67 -11.23
C PRO A 193 39.72 17.25 -12.14
N ALA A 194 39.64 17.04 -13.45
CA ALA A 194 40.60 17.61 -14.39
C ALA A 194 40.56 19.15 -14.43
N ALA A 195 39.33 19.74 -14.38
CA ALA A 195 39.18 21.19 -14.28
C ALA A 195 39.68 21.75 -12.94
N GLN A 196 39.55 20.98 -11.87
CA GLN A 196 40.06 21.35 -10.53
C GLN A 196 41.57 21.26 -10.43
N GLY A 197 42.23 20.36 -11.17
CA GLY A 197 43.68 20.15 -11.21
C GLY A 197 44.46 21.08 -12.16
N MET A 198 43.77 21.91 -12.95
CA MET A 198 44.42 22.86 -13.83
C MET A 198 45.21 23.91 -13.03
N PRO A 199 46.49 24.27 -13.41
CA PRO A 199 47.38 25.14 -12.63
C PRO A 199 46.93 26.61 -12.69
N MET A 200 45.70 26.88 -12.40
CA MET A 200 45.12 28.23 -12.34
C MET A 200 44.82 28.63 -10.89
N GLY A 201 45.78 28.49 -9.97
CA GLY A 201 45.76 29.03 -8.61
C GLY A 201 44.69 28.44 -7.68
N GLU A 202 45.14 28.06 -6.50
CA GLU A 202 44.41 27.60 -5.30
C GLU A 202 43.17 26.71 -5.48
N ALA A 203 43.25 25.53 -4.82
CA ALA A 203 42.25 24.51 -4.79
C ALA A 203 40.81 25.06 -4.58
N TYR A 204 39.86 24.62 -5.39
CA TYR A 204 38.44 24.90 -5.22
C TYR A 204 37.97 24.42 -3.85
N PRO A 205 37.48 25.27 -2.96
CA PRO A 205 36.69 24.79 -1.84
C PRO A 205 35.35 24.29 -2.38
N HIS A 206 34.97 23.08 -2.07
CA HIS A 206 33.77 22.35 -2.53
C HIS A 206 32.39 23.05 -2.28
N ALA A 207 32.37 24.28 -1.81
CA ALA A 207 31.18 24.99 -1.38
C ALA A 207 31.07 26.47 -1.84
N ALA A 208 32.00 27.03 -2.59
CA ALA A 208 31.92 28.45 -2.97
C ALA A 208 31.32 28.62 -4.38
N LYS A 209 30.23 29.36 -4.47
CA LYS A 209 29.70 29.89 -5.75
C LYS A 209 30.78 30.82 -6.36
N LEU A 210 31.52 30.30 -7.30
CA LEU A 210 32.56 31.08 -8.01
C LEU A 210 31.94 31.67 -9.27
N LEU A 211 32.04 33.02 -9.39
CA LEU A 211 31.74 33.74 -10.62
C LEU A 211 32.97 33.60 -11.55
N LEU A 212 32.78 33.19 -12.80
CA LEU A 212 33.84 33.13 -13.82
C LEU A 212 34.56 34.47 -13.97
N SER A 213 33.83 35.58 -13.85
CA SER A 213 34.37 36.95 -13.97
C SER A 213 35.27 37.39 -12.80
N ALA A 214 35.27 36.68 -11.68
CA ALA A 214 36.05 37.05 -10.50
C ALA A 214 37.50 36.53 -10.55
N ARG A 215 37.93 35.83 -11.62
CA ARG A 215 39.22 35.17 -11.70
C ARG A 215 40.05 35.68 -12.90
N SER A 216 41.22 36.16 -12.60
CA SER A 216 42.18 36.58 -13.65
C SER A 216 42.59 35.38 -14.52
N GLY A 217 42.49 35.51 -15.84
CA GLY A 217 42.77 34.45 -16.81
C GLY A 217 41.54 33.70 -17.34
N TRP A 218 40.35 33.94 -16.80
CA TRP A 218 39.09 33.31 -17.27
C TRP A 218 38.15 34.34 -17.94
N GLU A 219 38.65 35.53 -18.22
CA GLU A 219 37.91 36.63 -18.82
C GLU A 219 37.33 36.26 -20.21
N GLU A 220 38.06 35.45 -20.99
CA GLU A 220 37.66 34.98 -22.30
C GLU A 220 36.54 33.94 -22.21
N LEU A 221 36.61 33.04 -21.24
CA LEU A 221 35.56 32.08 -20.93
C LEU A 221 34.28 32.80 -20.44
N ALA A 222 34.41 33.82 -19.61
CA ALA A 222 33.31 34.63 -19.13
C ALA A 222 32.58 35.37 -20.30
N ARG A 223 33.36 35.89 -21.26
CA ARG A 223 32.80 36.50 -22.47
C ARG A 223 32.07 35.50 -23.36
N LEU A 224 32.64 34.28 -23.52
CA LEU A 224 31.98 33.22 -24.31
C LEU A 224 30.63 32.78 -23.69
N VAL A 225 30.56 32.68 -22.37
CA VAL A 225 29.30 32.38 -21.67
C VAL A 225 28.31 33.50 -21.86
N ASP A 226 28.70 34.76 -21.76
CA ASP A 226 27.84 35.95 -21.95
C ASP A 226 27.34 36.09 -23.38
N GLN A 227 28.07 35.55 -24.36
CA GLN A 227 27.65 35.50 -25.78
C GLN A 227 26.70 34.33 -26.09
N THR A 228 26.63 33.32 -25.24
CA THR A 228 25.89 32.08 -25.50
C THR A 228 24.47 32.12 -24.91
N PHE A 229 24.24 32.96 -23.92
CA PHE A 229 22.94 33.17 -23.26
C PHE A 229 22.39 34.56 -23.51
#